data_10d80c005e363431bc4fcb00ce6d51f0
#
_entry.id   10d80c005e363431bc4fcb00ce6d51f0
#
_cell.length_a   1.000
_cell.length_b   1.000
_cell.length_c   1.000
_cell.angle_alpha   90.00
_cell.angle_beta   90.00
_cell.angle_gamma   90.00
#
_symmetry.space_group_name_H-M   'P 1'
#
loop_
_entity.id
_entity.type
_entity.pdbx_description
1 polymer ?
#
loop_
_entity_poly.entity_id
_entity_poly.type
_entity_poly.pdbx_seq_one_letter_code
_entity_poly.pdbx_strand_id
1 'polypeptide(L)'
;MTIQICMGGYGPATTTHSRALKIIGDRMSAQFGKDVDIKYVWNIMDFGYKGEEVLWMSERGILTLAYQSTSYLTERVPELEFADLPFLFASLDEARAAMDGALGAYLTAKIEERIPAYRMLGYFENGYRHISNRLRPIHAPRDMQGMTIRSLPSRMHAQTYELLGAIPIVMDLKPAIAALKAGEVDAQENPLANTVDYGVHNLHRYHTLSGHSYLSRGIYCNRAAYDSWPEPVQQAIREATRAAILVQRQLAVEEEDVARDAIVAAGGEIVTLTVNERAAFVDAVRSLHEAARRRFPQAFALLKDSS
;
A
#
# COMPACT_ATOMS: atom_id res chain seq x y z
N MET A 1 -0.23 35.76 3.93
CA MET A 1 0.96 34.91 3.56
C MET A 1 0.40 33.69 2.87
N THR A 2 0.84 33.38 1.64
CA THR A 2 0.35 32.23 0.88
C THR A 2 0.86 30.93 1.49
N ILE A 3 -0.04 29.99 1.76
CA ILE A 3 0.30 28.68 2.34
C ILE A 3 0.86 27.80 1.23
N GLN A 4 2.08 27.31 1.40
CA GLN A 4 2.73 26.40 0.47
C GLN A 4 2.40 24.95 0.84
N ILE A 5 1.86 24.18 -0.11
CA ILE A 5 1.53 22.76 0.09
C ILE A 5 2.20 21.96 -1.03
N CYS A 6 3.33 21.33 -0.73
CA CYS A 6 4.01 20.41 -1.64
C CYS A 6 3.52 19.00 -1.40
N MET A 7 2.82 18.43 -2.38
CA MET A 7 2.30 17.06 -2.31
C MET A 7 3.15 16.10 -3.10
N GLY A 8 3.42 14.91 -2.58
CA GLY A 8 4.30 13.96 -3.25
C GLY A 8 4.02 12.49 -2.99
N GLY A 9 4.63 11.68 -3.84
CA GLY A 9 4.55 10.23 -3.78
C GLY A 9 5.71 9.58 -4.53
N TYR A 10 5.54 8.31 -4.84
CA TYR A 10 6.56 7.49 -5.53
C TYR A 10 5.98 6.72 -6.73
N GLY A 11 5.01 7.30 -7.39
CA GLY A 11 4.40 6.79 -8.61
C GLY A 11 4.05 7.90 -9.59
N PRO A 12 3.97 7.61 -10.90
CA PRO A 12 3.63 8.61 -11.90
C PRO A 12 2.28 9.27 -11.64
N ALA A 13 2.04 10.43 -12.26
CA ALA A 13 0.82 11.21 -12.11
C ALA A 13 -0.47 10.44 -12.48
N THR A 14 -0.34 9.37 -13.26
CA THR A 14 -1.45 8.53 -13.74
C THR A 14 -1.98 7.56 -12.70
N THR A 15 -1.20 7.20 -11.67
CA THR A 15 -1.65 6.25 -10.63
C THR A 15 -2.85 6.79 -9.86
N THR A 16 -3.72 5.90 -9.37
CA THR A 16 -4.90 6.28 -8.56
C THR A 16 -4.52 7.15 -7.37
N HIS A 17 -3.38 6.88 -6.73
CA HIS A 17 -2.88 7.63 -5.58
C HIS A 17 -2.46 9.07 -5.95
N SER A 18 -1.73 9.23 -7.06
CA SER A 18 -1.33 10.56 -7.56
C SER A 18 -2.54 11.36 -8.01
N ARG A 19 -3.52 10.71 -8.67
CA ARG A 19 -4.81 11.31 -9.04
C ARG A 19 -5.58 11.76 -7.79
N ALA A 20 -5.55 10.96 -6.71
CA ALA A 20 -6.18 11.34 -5.45
C ALA A 20 -5.47 12.55 -4.79
N LEU A 21 -4.14 12.64 -4.81
CA LEU A 21 -3.43 13.85 -4.39
C LEU A 21 -3.86 15.06 -5.21
N LYS A 22 -4.04 14.89 -6.53
CA LYS A 22 -4.53 15.97 -7.38
C LYS A 22 -5.92 16.45 -6.96
N ILE A 23 -6.84 15.52 -6.64
CA ILE A 23 -8.18 15.88 -6.14
C ILE A 23 -8.09 16.71 -4.87
N ILE A 24 -7.20 16.35 -3.93
CA ILE A 24 -6.98 17.15 -2.72
C ILE A 24 -6.53 18.56 -3.08
N GLY A 25 -5.50 18.70 -3.90
CA GLY A 25 -4.97 20.00 -4.28
C GLY A 25 -5.95 20.85 -5.08
N ASP A 26 -6.71 20.27 -6.02
CA ASP A 26 -7.73 20.96 -6.79
C ASP A 26 -8.84 21.55 -5.88
N ARG A 27 -9.29 20.77 -4.87
CA ARG A 27 -10.27 21.24 -3.89
C ARG A 27 -9.71 22.38 -3.02
N MET A 28 -8.48 22.26 -2.56
CA MET A 28 -7.81 23.32 -1.80
C MET A 28 -7.67 24.59 -2.65
N SER A 29 -7.22 24.46 -3.90
CA SER A 29 -7.09 25.59 -4.82
C SER A 29 -8.44 26.24 -5.15
N ALA A 30 -9.50 25.44 -5.32
CA ALA A 30 -10.85 25.95 -5.59
C ALA A 30 -11.42 26.74 -4.40
N GLN A 31 -11.11 26.33 -3.17
CA GLN A 31 -11.65 26.97 -1.98
C GLN A 31 -10.87 28.21 -1.54
N PHE A 32 -9.55 28.21 -1.68
CA PHE A 32 -8.66 29.24 -1.13
C PHE A 32 -7.97 30.11 -2.19
N GLY A 33 -8.04 29.71 -3.48
CA GLY A 33 -7.46 30.48 -4.58
C GLY A 33 -5.99 30.81 -4.35
N LYS A 34 -5.65 32.10 -4.38
CA LYS A 34 -4.27 32.61 -4.20
C LYS A 34 -3.70 32.48 -2.78
N ASP A 35 -4.55 32.12 -1.80
CA ASP A 35 -4.09 31.96 -0.41
C ASP A 35 -3.41 30.61 -0.18
N VAL A 36 -3.51 29.68 -1.13
CA VAL A 36 -2.73 28.43 -1.17
C VAL A 36 -1.96 28.33 -2.49
N ASP A 37 -0.75 27.77 -2.43
CA ASP A 37 0.08 27.42 -3.58
C ASP A 37 0.37 25.90 -3.52
N ILE A 38 -0.21 25.17 -4.46
CA ILE A 38 -0.12 23.70 -4.50
C ILE A 38 0.95 23.28 -5.51
N LYS A 39 1.91 22.49 -5.05
CA LYS A 39 2.95 21.89 -5.90
C LYS A 39 2.92 20.38 -5.80
N TYR A 40 3.28 19.70 -6.89
CA TYR A 40 3.29 18.24 -6.96
C TYR A 40 4.68 17.71 -7.32
N VAL A 41 5.13 16.74 -6.54
CA VAL A 41 6.27 15.88 -6.84
C VAL A 41 5.72 14.45 -6.95
N TRP A 42 5.16 14.12 -8.12
CA TRP A 42 4.43 12.87 -8.31
C TRP A 42 5.26 11.64 -7.97
N ASN A 43 6.50 11.60 -8.44
CA ASN A 43 7.36 10.44 -8.29
C ASN A 43 8.77 10.88 -7.90
N ILE A 44 9.11 10.76 -6.62
CA ILE A 44 10.47 11.10 -6.15
C ILE A 44 11.56 10.22 -6.78
N MET A 45 11.20 9.02 -7.28
CA MET A 45 12.16 8.13 -7.92
C MET A 45 12.73 8.69 -9.22
N ASP A 46 12.03 9.62 -9.89
CA ASP A 46 12.51 10.31 -11.09
C ASP A 46 13.69 11.24 -10.78
N PHE A 47 13.82 11.66 -9.52
CA PHE A 47 14.94 12.46 -9.02
C PHE A 47 16.06 11.62 -8.39
N GLY A 48 16.00 10.29 -8.54
CA GLY A 48 17.04 9.38 -8.06
C GLY A 48 16.80 8.81 -6.67
N TYR A 49 15.78 9.27 -5.94
CA TYR A 49 15.45 8.79 -4.60
C TYR A 49 14.83 7.39 -4.64
N LYS A 50 14.84 6.70 -3.50
CA LYS A 50 14.08 5.47 -3.30
C LYS A 50 12.63 5.79 -2.91
N GLY A 51 11.69 4.86 -3.15
CA GLY A 51 10.29 5.05 -2.75
C GLY A 51 10.10 5.27 -1.25
N GLU A 52 10.89 4.60 -0.42
CA GLU A 52 10.85 4.75 1.03
C GLU A 52 11.23 6.15 1.53
N GLU A 53 11.99 6.91 0.74
CA GLU A 53 12.49 8.22 1.13
C GLU A 53 11.39 9.30 1.20
N VAL A 54 10.21 9.04 0.62
CA VAL A 54 9.00 9.86 0.84
C VAL A 54 8.74 10.11 2.33
N LEU A 55 9.02 9.11 3.18
CA LEU A 55 8.75 9.19 4.62
C LEU A 55 9.58 10.29 5.30
N TRP A 56 10.90 10.26 5.13
CA TRP A 56 11.75 11.29 5.75
C TRP A 56 11.54 12.67 5.11
N MET A 57 11.21 12.75 3.80
CA MET A 57 10.86 14.01 3.14
C MET A 57 9.63 14.65 3.78
N SER A 58 8.63 13.84 4.14
CA SER A 58 7.45 14.32 4.88
C SER A 58 7.78 14.74 6.31
N GLU A 59 8.63 13.96 7.00
CA GLU A 59 9.08 14.31 8.35
C GLU A 59 9.84 15.63 8.39
N ARG A 60 10.65 15.92 7.37
CA ARG A 60 11.42 17.16 7.24
C ARG A 60 10.66 18.33 6.61
N GLY A 61 9.40 18.11 6.20
CA GLY A 61 8.59 19.16 5.56
C GLY A 61 8.98 19.51 4.14
N ILE A 62 9.85 18.72 3.49
CA ILE A 62 10.16 18.85 2.05
C ILE A 62 8.90 18.56 1.24
N LEU A 63 8.18 17.49 1.61
CA LEU A 63 6.82 17.22 1.19
C LEU A 63 5.89 17.59 2.35
N THR A 64 4.94 18.47 2.09
CA THR A 64 3.95 18.87 3.10
C THR A 64 2.94 17.76 3.33
N LEU A 65 2.57 17.05 2.25
CA LEU A 65 1.64 15.92 2.26
C LEU A 65 2.14 14.87 1.29
N ALA A 66 2.17 13.61 1.74
CA ALA A 66 2.61 12.50 0.92
C ALA A 66 1.86 11.21 1.29
N TYR A 67 2.00 10.19 0.43
CA TYR A 67 1.52 8.85 0.74
C TYR A 67 2.64 7.82 0.63
N GLN A 68 2.60 6.81 1.47
CA GLN A 68 3.47 5.63 1.39
C GLN A 68 2.78 4.43 2.02
N SER A 69 3.14 3.22 1.58
CA SER A 69 2.69 1.97 2.19
C SER A 69 2.99 1.96 3.70
N THR A 70 2.00 1.57 4.48
CA THR A 70 2.15 1.44 5.95
C THR A 70 3.20 0.40 6.32
N SER A 71 3.43 -0.61 5.48
CA SER A 71 4.44 -1.66 5.71
C SER A 71 5.87 -1.12 5.81
N TYR A 72 6.17 0.01 5.19
CA TYR A 72 7.49 0.66 5.32
C TYR A 72 7.76 1.28 6.69
N LEU A 73 6.72 1.43 7.52
CA LEU A 73 6.84 1.95 8.87
C LEU A 73 6.84 0.87 9.96
N THR A 74 6.70 -0.42 9.61
CA THR A 74 6.55 -1.52 10.59
C THR A 74 7.73 -1.65 11.55
N GLU A 75 8.94 -1.30 11.13
CA GLU A 75 10.12 -1.27 12.00
C GLU A 75 10.01 -0.20 13.09
N ARG A 76 9.46 0.97 12.74
CA ARG A 76 9.29 2.11 13.65
C ARG A 76 7.97 2.03 14.43
N VAL A 77 6.94 1.44 13.82
CA VAL A 77 5.57 1.30 14.35
C VAL A 77 5.15 -0.17 14.22
N PRO A 78 5.60 -1.06 15.12
CA PRO A 78 5.36 -2.51 15.00
C PRO A 78 3.89 -2.91 14.94
N GLU A 79 2.98 -2.09 15.46
CA GLU A 79 1.54 -2.32 15.40
C GLU A 79 1.00 -2.39 13.96
N LEU A 80 1.70 -1.77 13.00
CA LEU A 80 1.35 -1.83 11.58
C LEU A 80 1.55 -3.23 10.96
N GLU A 81 2.41 -4.08 11.55
CA GLU A 81 2.53 -5.48 11.13
C GLU A 81 1.20 -6.23 11.23
N PHE A 82 0.27 -5.78 12.08
CA PHE A 82 -1.06 -6.37 12.18
C PHE A 82 -1.83 -6.23 10.86
N ALA A 83 -1.77 -5.07 10.21
CA ALA A 83 -2.44 -4.85 8.94
C ALA A 83 -1.77 -5.60 7.77
N ASP A 84 -0.51 -6.02 7.93
CA ASP A 84 0.23 -6.83 6.95
C ASP A 84 -0.02 -8.35 7.10
N LEU A 85 -0.81 -8.79 8.10
CA LEU A 85 -1.13 -10.22 8.29
C LEU A 85 -1.78 -10.79 7.02
N PRO A 86 -1.28 -11.94 6.52
CA PRO A 86 -1.88 -12.58 5.36
C PRO A 86 -3.29 -13.06 5.67
N PHE A 87 -4.21 -12.89 4.71
CA PHE A 87 -5.61 -13.32 4.81
C PHE A 87 -6.37 -12.73 6.03
N LEU A 88 -5.98 -11.54 6.49
CA LEU A 88 -6.60 -10.89 7.65
C LEU A 88 -8.05 -10.51 7.37
N PHE A 89 -8.34 -9.98 6.18
CA PHE A 89 -9.67 -9.55 5.76
C PHE A 89 -10.26 -10.50 4.73
N ALA A 90 -11.56 -10.76 4.82
CA ALA A 90 -12.26 -11.63 3.88
C ALA A 90 -12.69 -10.88 2.61
N SER A 91 -12.87 -9.56 2.68
CA SER A 91 -13.31 -8.72 1.55
C SER A 91 -12.72 -7.31 1.61
N LEU A 92 -12.80 -6.57 0.49
CA LEU A 92 -12.44 -5.15 0.45
C LEU A 92 -13.32 -4.32 1.40
N ASP A 93 -14.60 -4.65 1.50
CA ASP A 93 -15.53 -3.92 2.37
C ASP A 93 -15.16 -4.09 3.85
N GLU A 94 -14.79 -5.30 4.26
CA GLU A 94 -14.27 -5.56 5.62
C GLU A 94 -12.97 -4.80 5.87
N ALA A 95 -12.03 -4.83 4.93
CA ALA A 95 -10.76 -4.11 5.04
C ALA A 95 -10.99 -2.59 5.14
N ARG A 96 -11.87 -2.05 4.30
CA ARG A 96 -12.24 -0.62 4.31
C ARG A 96 -12.92 -0.22 5.62
N ALA A 97 -13.89 -1.01 6.08
CA ALA A 97 -14.58 -0.76 7.35
C ALA A 97 -13.61 -0.77 8.54
N ALA A 98 -12.67 -1.72 8.58
CA ALA A 98 -11.66 -1.78 9.63
C ALA A 98 -10.69 -0.59 9.58
N MET A 99 -10.19 -0.22 8.38
CA MET A 99 -9.23 0.88 8.23
C MET A 99 -9.86 2.27 8.39
N ASP A 100 -11.16 2.43 8.13
CA ASP A 100 -11.92 3.66 8.40
C ASP A 100 -12.45 3.72 9.83
N GLY A 101 -12.52 2.57 10.50
CA GLY A 101 -13.07 2.40 11.85
C GLY A 101 -12.02 2.42 12.97
N ALA A 102 -12.34 1.66 14.02
CA ALA A 102 -11.56 1.64 15.25
C ALA A 102 -10.12 1.14 15.06
N LEU A 103 -9.90 0.15 14.18
CA LEU A 103 -8.56 -0.33 13.87
C LEU A 103 -7.71 0.75 13.21
N GLY A 104 -8.21 1.42 12.18
CA GLY A 104 -7.48 2.50 11.51
C GLY A 104 -7.21 3.69 12.43
N ALA A 105 -8.14 4.04 13.32
CA ALA A 105 -7.93 5.06 14.34
C ALA A 105 -6.82 4.66 15.33
N TYR A 106 -6.79 3.40 15.76
CA TYR A 106 -5.73 2.86 16.62
C TYR A 106 -4.36 2.92 15.95
N LEU A 107 -4.26 2.46 14.70
CA LEU A 107 -3.01 2.49 13.94
C LEU A 107 -2.54 3.94 13.68
N THR A 108 -3.46 4.85 13.38
CA THR A 108 -3.19 6.29 13.27
C THR A 108 -2.57 6.85 14.54
N ALA A 109 -3.17 6.55 15.70
CA ALA A 109 -2.65 6.99 16.98
C ALA A 109 -1.24 6.44 17.25
N LYS A 110 -0.97 5.18 16.90
CA LYS A 110 0.37 4.59 17.04
C LYS A 110 1.41 5.21 16.11
N ILE A 111 1.03 5.55 14.88
CA ILE A 111 1.92 6.28 13.96
C ILE A 111 2.26 7.67 14.54
N GLU A 112 1.25 8.43 14.97
CA GLU A 112 1.45 9.80 15.48
C GLU A 112 2.18 9.82 16.83
N GLU A 113 2.01 8.79 17.67
CA GLU A 113 2.74 8.60 18.94
C GLU A 113 4.22 8.38 18.69
N ARG A 114 4.57 7.47 17.78
CA ARG A 114 5.96 7.07 17.53
C ARG A 114 6.70 7.99 16.58
N ILE A 115 5.98 8.68 15.72
CA ILE A 115 6.53 9.61 14.73
C ILE A 115 5.80 10.95 14.86
N PRO A 116 6.15 11.77 15.87
CA PRO A 116 5.45 13.03 16.14
C PRO A 116 5.48 14.05 15.00
N ALA A 117 6.38 13.88 14.03
CA ALA A 117 6.45 14.72 12.83
C ALA A 117 5.26 14.52 11.88
N TYR A 118 4.48 13.45 12.03
CA TYR A 118 3.31 13.19 11.20
C TYR A 118 2.01 13.63 11.83
N ARG A 119 1.15 14.20 11.00
CA ARG A 119 -0.30 14.25 11.15
C ARG A 119 -0.91 13.32 10.11
N MET A 120 -1.60 12.28 10.55
CA MET A 120 -2.28 11.36 9.64
C MET A 120 -3.60 11.97 9.15
N LEU A 121 -3.87 11.84 7.84
CA LEU A 121 -5.11 12.31 7.23
C LEU A 121 -6.02 11.15 6.77
N GLY A 122 -5.55 9.90 6.91
CA GLY A 122 -6.29 8.69 6.55
C GLY A 122 -5.43 7.71 5.76
N TYR A 123 -6.11 6.81 5.03
CA TYR A 123 -5.47 5.74 4.28
C TYR A 123 -6.05 5.64 2.88
N PHE A 124 -5.19 5.70 1.87
CA PHE A 124 -5.51 5.22 0.53
C PHE A 124 -5.48 3.70 0.49
N GLU A 125 -6.27 3.13 -0.41
CA GLU A 125 -6.27 1.70 -0.68
C GLU A 125 -5.18 1.37 -1.71
N ASN A 126 -4.30 0.41 -1.39
CA ASN A 126 -3.49 -0.25 -2.40
C ASN A 126 -4.20 -1.52 -2.93
N GLY A 127 -5.13 -2.06 -2.15
CA GLY A 127 -5.94 -3.22 -2.49
C GLY A 127 -5.31 -4.56 -2.12
N TYR A 128 -5.94 -5.63 -2.60
CA TYR A 128 -5.40 -6.98 -2.45
C TYR A 128 -4.19 -7.21 -3.33
N ARG A 129 -3.23 -7.92 -2.77
CA ARG A 129 -1.99 -8.29 -3.45
C ARG A 129 -2.07 -9.72 -3.97
N HIS A 130 -1.55 -9.91 -5.16
CA HIS A 130 -1.53 -11.15 -5.91
C HIS A 130 -0.09 -11.51 -6.26
N ILE A 131 0.20 -12.80 -6.44
CA ILE A 131 1.54 -13.27 -6.75
C ILE A 131 1.70 -13.36 -8.26
N SER A 132 2.76 -12.76 -8.81
CA SER A 132 3.16 -12.98 -10.20
C SER A 132 4.58 -13.54 -10.30
N ASN A 133 4.83 -14.42 -11.26
CA ASN A 133 6.11 -15.05 -11.45
C ASN A 133 6.37 -15.48 -12.91
N ARG A 134 7.65 -15.75 -13.22
CA ARG A 134 8.09 -16.16 -14.55
C ARG A 134 8.17 -17.68 -14.74
N LEU A 135 8.05 -18.49 -13.66
CA LEU A 135 8.41 -19.90 -13.68
C LEU A 135 7.25 -20.85 -13.97
N ARG A 136 6.13 -20.73 -13.23
CA ARG A 136 5.02 -21.70 -13.26
C ARG A 136 3.74 -21.15 -12.64
N PRO A 137 2.56 -21.71 -12.99
CA PRO A 137 1.32 -21.40 -12.27
C PRO A 137 1.44 -21.85 -10.81
N ILE A 138 0.78 -21.10 -9.90
CA ILE A 138 0.78 -21.37 -8.46
C ILE A 138 -0.67 -21.69 -8.05
N HIS A 139 -0.93 -22.94 -7.62
CA HIS A 139 -2.20 -23.45 -7.13
C HIS A 139 -2.12 -23.85 -5.65
N ALA A 140 -0.92 -24.07 -5.13
CA ALA A 140 -0.71 -24.46 -3.75
C ALA A 140 0.63 -23.92 -3.23
N PRO A 141 0.83 -23.80 -1.88
CA PRO A 141 2.11 -23.36 -1.30
C PRO A 141 3.33 -24.10 -1.84
N ARG A 142 3.24 -25.42 -2.07
CA ARG A 142 4.33 -26.21 -2.64
C ARG A 142 4.83 -25.72 -3.99
N ASP A 143 3.98 -25.05 -4.77
CA ASP A 143 4.35 -24.52 -6.08
C ASP A 143 5.28 -23.30 -5.97
N MET A 144 5.36 -22.70 -4.79
CA MET A 144 6.28 -21.61 -4.47
C MET A 144 7.64 -22.10 -3.97
N GLN A 145 7.81 -23.41 -3.74
CA GLN A 145 9.03 -23.98 -3.16
C GLN A 145 10.29 -23.58 -3.94
N GLY A 146 11.23 -22.92 -3.25
CA GLY A 146 12.52 -22.50 -3.78
C GLY A 146 12.47 -21.30 -4.74
N MET A 147 11.29 -20.72 -5.00
CA MET A 147 11.11 -19.52 -5.82
C MET A 147 11.61 -18.30 -5.08
N THR A 148 12.48 -17.50 -5.68
CA THR A 148 12.82 -16.19 -5.12
C THR A 148 11.68 -15.21 -5.35
N ILE A 149 11.26 -14.52 -4.28
CA ILE A 149 10.16 -13.53 -4.36
C ILE A 149 10.59 -12.20 -3.77
N ARG A 150 10.40 -11.13 -4.51
CA ARG A 150 10.59 -9.79 -3.96
C ARG A 150 9.53 -9.50 -2.90
N SER A 151 9.96 -9.07 -1.74
CA SER A 151 9.12 -8.62 -0.63
C SER A 151 9.33 -7.14 -0.34
N LEU A 152 8.26 -6.49 0.11
CA LEU A 152 8.32 -5.17 0.75
C LEU A 152 9.20 -5.22 2.02
N PRO A 153 9.74 -4.07 2.49
CA PRO A 153 10.41 -3.98 3.79
C PRO A 153 9.43 -4.17 4.97
N SER A 154 8.90 -5.38 5.09
CA SER A 154 8.03 -5.81 6.20
C SER A 154 8.39 -7.23 6.58
N ARG A 155 8.65 -7.43 7.87
CA ARG A 155 8.93 -8.75 8.43
C ARG A 155 7.75 -9.71 8.22
N MET A 156 6.52 -9.22 8.37
CA MET A 156 5.31 -10.02 8.20
C MET A 156 5.20 -10.58 6.79
N HIS A 157 5.47 -9.76 5.77
CA HIS A 157 5.48 -10.23 4.38
C HIS A 157 6.58 -11.25 4.12
N ALA A 158 7.81 -11.01 4.60
CA ALA A 158 8.91 -11.96 4.43
C ALA A 158 8.57 -13.32 5.05
N GLN A 159 8.11 -13.34 6.31
CA GLN A 159 7.71 -14.57 6.99
C GLN A 159 6.54 -15.29 6.29
N THR A 160 5.61 -14.52 5.68
CA THR A 160 4.53 -15.12 4.89
C THR A 160 5.10 -15.95 3.74
N TYR A 161 6.05 -15.40 2.97
CA TYR A 161 6.62 -16.13 1.82
C TYR A 161 7.51 -17.29 2.24
N GLU A 162 8.25 -17.17 3.34
CA GLU A 162 9.00 -18.28 3.93
C GLU A 162 8.08 -19.47 4.27
N LEU A 163 6.95 -19.21 4.92
CA LEU A 163 5.98 -20.26 5.26
C LEU A 163 5.29 -20.86 4.03
N LEU A 164 5.18 -20.09 2.95
CA LEU A 164 4.69 -20.58 1.66
C LEU A 164 5.76 -21.33 0.84
N GLY A 165 7.01 -21.44 1.36
CA GLY A 165 8.10 -22.17 0.73
C GLY A 165 8.97 -21.37 -0.22
N ALA A 166 8.70 -20.06 -0.40
CA ALA A 166 9.52 -19.19 -1.22
C ALA A 166 10.71 -18.61 -0.43
N ILE A 167 11.63 -18.00 -1.15
CA ILE A 167 12.81 -17.31 -0.61
C ILE A 167 12.58 -15.80 -0.77
N PRO A 168 12.18 -15.08 0.29
CA PRO A 168 11.93 -13.65 0.18
C PRO A 168 13.23 -12.86 0.04
N ILE A 169 13.23 -11.91 -0.90
CA ILE A 169 14.29 -10.92 -1.10
C ILE A 169 13.70 -9.55 -0.76
N VAL A 170 14.02 -9.05 0.41
CA VAL A 170 13.50 -7.75 0.90
C VAL A 170 14.23 -6.60 0.19
N MET A 171 13.47 -5.79 -0.54
CA MET A 171 14.03 -4.61 -1.22
C MET A 171 12.96 -3.56 -1.52
N ASP A 172 13.40 -2.29 -1.60
CA ASP A 172 12.56 -1.18 -2.06
C ASP A 172 12.11 -1.37 -3.53
N LEU A 173 11.11 -0.60 -3.93
CA LEU A 173 10.47 -0.74 -5.24
C LEU A 173 11.44 -0.53 -6.43
N LYS A 174 12.27 0.52 -6.38
CA LYS A 174 13.17 0.86 -7.50
C LYS A 174 14.19 -0.24 -7.80
N PRO A 175 14.96 -0.74 -6.82
CA PRO A 175 15.83 -1.90 -7.06
C PRO A 175 15.06 -3.17 -7.39
N ALA A 176 13.84 -3.36 -6.86
CA ALA A 176 13.01 -4.51 -7.18
C ALA A 176 12.66 -4.58 -8.66
N ILE A 177 12.23 -3.47 -9.26
CA ILE A 177 11.91 -3.42 -10.69
C ILE A 177 13.16 -3.75 -11.53
N ALA A 178 14.34 -3.29 -11.14
CA ALA A 178 15.59 -3.61 -11.83
C ALA A 178 15.93 -5.11 -11.72
N ALA A 179 15.85 -5.69 -10.53
CA ALA A 179 16.12 -7.11 -10.29
C ALA A 179 15.15 -8.04 -11.04
N LEU A 180 13.86 -7.69 -11.09
CA LEU A 180 12.86 -8.42 -11.88
C LEU A 180 13.17 -8.37 -13.39
N LYS A 181 13.55 -7.21 -13.91
CA LYS A 181 13.94 -7.04 -15.32
C LYS A 181 15.21 -7.82 -15.66
N ALA A 182 16.16 -7.91 -14.73
CA ALA A 182 17.39 -8.67 -14.88
C ALA A 182 17.16 -10.20 -14.73
N GLY A 183 15.99 -10.63 -14.24
CA GLY A 183 15.70 -12.04 -13.94
C GLY A 183 16.42 -12.56 -12.70
N GLU A 184 16.89 -11.68 -11.83
CA GLU A 184 17.56 -12.01 -10.57
C GLU A 184 16.57 -12.49 -9.49
N VAL A 185 15.28 -12.11 -9.63
CA VAL A 185 14.19 -12.52 -8.78
C VAL A 185 13.08 -13.13 -9.63
N ASP A 186 12.52 -14.26 -9.20
CA ASP A 186 11.57 -15.04 -9.97
C ASP A 186 10.14 -14.52 -9.89
N ALA A 187 9.78 -13.92 -8.76
CA ALA A 187 8.43 -13.54 -8.42
C ALA A 187 8.35 -12.18 -7.71
N GLN A 188 7.17 -11.59 -7.76
CA GLN A 188 6.80 -10.44 -6.93
C GLN A 188 5.32 -10.55 -6.54
N GLU A 189 4.88 -9.69 -5.66
CA GLU A 189 3.48 -9.57 -5.27
C GLU A 189 3.04 -8.10 -5.30
N ASN A 190 1.90 -7.87 -5.89
CA ASN A 190 1.27 -6.55 -6.02
C ASN A 190 -0.21 -6.72 -6.41
N PRO A 191 -1.04 -5.68 -6.30
CA PRO A 191 -2.26 -5.57 -7.08
C PRO A 191 -1.96 -5.67 -8.58
N LEU A 192 -2.92 -6.13 -9.38
CA LEU A 192 -2.69 -6.26 -10.84
C LEU A 192 -2.38 -4.91 -11.48
N ALA A 193 -3.07 -3.84 -11.05
CA ALA A 193 -2.80 -2.48 -11.51
C ALA A 193 -1.33 -2.09 -11.33
N ASN A 194 -0.76 -2.29 -10.14
CA ASN A 194 0.66 -2.01 -9.91
C ASN A 194 1.60 -2.93 -10.71
N THR A 195 1.21 -4.19 -10.94
CA THR A 195 1.97 -5.13 -11.78
C THR A 195 2.06 -4.63 -13.22
N VAL A 196 1.00 -4.01 -13.73
CA VAL A 196 0.96 -3.38 -15.05
C VAL A 196 1.73 -2.07 -15.07
N ASP A 197 1.50 -1.18 -14.10
CA ASP A 197 2.17 0.13 -13.99
C ASP A 197 3.70 0.02 -13.97
N TYR A 198 4.22 -1.02 -13.31
CA TYR A 198 5.66 -1.27 -13.23
C TYR A 198 6.22 -2.07 -14.42
N GLY A 199 5.36 -2.44 -15.37
CA GLY A 199 5.73 -3.22 -16.55
C GLY A 199 6.08 -4.68 -16.25
N VAL A 200 5.80 -5.18 -15.04
CA VAL A 200 6.13 -6.55 -14.62
C VAL A 200 5.29 -7.59 -15.36
N HIS A 201 4.08 -7.24 -15.78
CA HIS A 201 3.22 -8.12 -16.58
C HIS A 201 3.85 -8.54 -17.92
N ASN A 202 4.82 -7.81 -18.44
CA ASN A 202 5.59 -8.19 -19.62
C ASN A 202 6.76 -9.15 -19.32
N LEU A 203 7.09 -9.34 -18.05
CA LEU A 203 8.20 -10.17 -17.57
C LEU A 203 7.70 -11.49 -16.96
N HIS A 204 6.54 -11.45 -16.34
CA HIS A 204 5.92 -12.57 -15.64
C HIS A 204 4.75 -13.12 -16.45
N ARG A 205 4.84 -14.41 -16.77
CA ARG A 205 3.75 -15.11 -17.46
C ARG A 205 2.60 -15.49 -16.53
N TYR A 206 2.88 -15.85 -15.29
CA TYR A 206 1.89 -16.45 -14.39
C TYR A 206 1.47 -15.46 -13.30
N HIS A 207 0.16 -15.27 -13.15
CA HIS A 207 -0.45 -14.35 -12.19
C HIS A 207 -1.51 -15.09 -11.38
N THR A 208 -1.20 -15.41 -10.12
CA THR A 208 -2.14 -16.08 -9.21
C THR A 208 -2.89 -15.07 -8.37
N LEU A 209 -4.21 -15.07 -8.51
CA LEU A 209 -5.11 -14.21 -7.73
C LEU A 209 -5.23 -14.74 -6.29
N SER A 210 -4.15 -14.65 -5.55
CA SER A 210 -4.07 -15.19 -4.20
C SER A 210 -4.85 -14.36 -3.17
N GLY A 211 -4.95 -13.03 -3.38
CA GLY A 211 -5.58 -12.11 -2.42
C GLY A 211 -5.02 -12.31 -1.00
N HIS A 212 -3.72 -12.63 -0.90
CA HIS A 212 -3.11 -13.07 0.33
C HIS A 212 -2.83 -11.94 1.32
N SER A 213 -2.79 -10.70 0.88
CA SER A 213 -2.57 -9.53 1.75
C SER A 213 -3.36 -8.34 1.23
N TYR A 214 -4.02 -7.62 2.11
CA TYR A 214 -4.54 -6.29 1.85
C TYR A 214 -3.51 -5.26 2.29
N LEU A 215 -3.27 -4.25 1.47
CA LEU A 215 -2.32 -3.20 1.81
C LEU A 215 -2.98 -1.83 1.75
N SER A 216 -2.68 -1.00 2.73
CA SER A 216 -3.04 0.41 2.74
C SER A 216 -1.81 1.32 2.58
N ARG A 217 -2.05 2.55 2.13
CA ARG A 217 -1.03 3.60 2.10
C ARG A 217 -1.46 4.74 3.01
N GLY A 218 -0.69 5.00 4.06
CA GLY A 218 -0.93 6.14 4.94
C GLY A 218 -0.78 7.46 4.17
N ILE A 219 -1.63 8.43 4.51
CA ILE A 219 -1.57 9.79 4.01
C ILE A 219 -0.96 10.64 5.11
N TYR A 220 0.31 11.00 4.93
CA TYR A 220 1.15 11.66 5.91
C TYR A 220 1.24 13.15 5.61
N CYS A 221 0.83 13.99 6.54
CA CYS A 221 1.06 15.42 6.49
C CYS A 221 2.17 15.80 7.48
N ASN A 222 3.08 16.69 7.12
CA ASN A 222 4.04 17.25 8.06
C ASN A 222 3.28 17.98 9.17
N ARG A 223 3.43 17.55 10.42
CA ARG A 223 2.68 18.08 11.56
C ARG A 223 2.94 19.57 11.77
N ALA A 224 4.20 20.00 11.70
CA ALA A 224 4.53 21.41 11.93
C ALA A 224 3.89 22.33 10.89
N ALA A 225 3.86 21.90 9.62
CA ALA A 225 3.15 22.61 8.58
C ALA A 225 1.64 22.65 8.86
N TYR A 226 1.04 21.48 9.10
CA TYR A 226 -0.39 21.35 9.39
C TYR A 226 -0.83 22.22 10.57
N ASP A 227 -0.11 22.16 11.70
CA ASP A 227 -0.45 22.89 12.91
C ASP A 227 -0.25 24.43 12.75
N SER A 228 0.56 24.86 11.77
CA SER A 228 0.74 26.28 11.42
C SER A 228 -0.42 26.87 10.60
N TRP A 229 -1.27 26.04 10.02
CA TRP A 229 -2.36 26.49 9.17
C TRP A 229 -3.56 26.98 9.99
N PRO A 230 -4.30 28.00 9.49
CA PRO A 230 -5.60 28.39 10.07
C PRO A 230 -6.57 27.21 10.10
N GLU A 231 -7.42 27.12 11.14
CA GLU A 231 -8.42 26.05 11.30
C GLU A 231 -9.28 25.78 10.04
N PRO A 232 -9.76 26.80 9.27
CA PRO A 232 -10.48 26.55 8.03
C PRO A 232 -9.66 25.75 6.99
N VAL A 233 -8.34 25.97 6.91
CA VAL A 233 -7.45 25.25 5.98
C VAL A 233 -7.23 23.83 6.48
N GLN A 234 -7.02 23.63 7.78
CA GLN A 234 -6.90 22.30 8.38
C GLN A 234 -8.19 21.47 8.18
N GLN A 235 -9.36 22.09 8.35
CA GLN A 235 -10.63 21.42 8.09
C GLN A 235 -10.80 21.07 6.60
N ALA A 236 -10.53 22.00 5.72
CA ALA A 236 -10.67 21.81 4.29
C ALA A 236 -9.78 20.66 3.76
N ILE A 237 -8.51 20.57 4.21
CA ILE A 237 -7.62 19.49 3.75
C ILE A 237 -8.08 18.13 4.29
N ARG A 238 -8.62 18.05 5.51
CA ARG A 238 -9.26 16.82 6.02
C ARG A 238 -10.44 16.38 5.16
N GLU A 239 -11.32 17.30 4.82
CA GLU A 239 -12.51 17.05 3.99
C GLU A 239 -12.12 16.67 2.56
N ALA A 240 -11.17 17.40 1.97
CA ALA A 240 -10.64 17.11 0.65
C ALA A 240 -9.99 15.70 0.59
N THR A 241 -9.25 15.33 1.64
CA THR A 241 -8.64 14.01 1.75
C THR A 241 -9.68 12.90 1.87
N ARG A 242 -10.72 13.07 2.69
CA ARG A 242 -11.83 12.08 2.79
C ARG A 242 -12.50 11.86 1.43
N ALA A 243 -12.79 12.94 0.71
CA ALA A 243 -13.39 12.84 -0.62
C ALA A 243 -12.45 12.16 -1.62
N ALA A 244 -11.15 12.46 -1.56
CA ALA A 244 -10.16 11.84 -2.43
C ALA A 244 -9.98 10.33 -2.15
N ILE A 245 -10.05 9.89 -0.89
CA ILE A 245 -10.02 8.47 -0.50
C ILE A 245 -11.16 7.71 -1.18
N LEU A 246 -12.38 8.23 -1.13
CA LEU A 246 -13.55 7.56 -1.74
C LEU A 246 -13.37 7.41 -3.26
N VAL A 247 -12.93 8.46 -3.94
CA VAL A 247 -12.68 8.41 -5.39
C VAL A 247 -11.52 7.47 -5.71
N GLN A 248 -10.44 7.48 -4.92
CA GLN A 248 -9.29 6.62 -5.14
C GLN A 248 -9.66 5.14 -5.03
N ARG A 249 -10.52 4.75 -4.09
CA ARG A 249 -11.01 3.37 -3.94
C ARG A 249 -11.82 2.92 -5.14
N GLN A 250 -12.66 3.80 -5.68
CA GLN A 250 -13.41 3.49 -6.89
C GLN A 250 -12.45 3.29 -8.08
N LEU A 251 -11.51 4.21 -8.27
CA LEU A 251 -10.50 4.11 -9.32
C LEU A 251 -9.64 2.84 -9.18
N ALA A 252 -9.30 2.43 -7.95
CA ALA A 252 -8.50 1.23 -7.72
C ALA A 252 -9.23 -0.04 -8.19
N VAL A 253 -10.56 -0.13 -7.99
CA VAL A 253 -11.36 -1.25 -8.50
C VAL A 253 -11.40 -1.25 -10.02
N GLU A 254 -11.66 -0.09 -10.64
CA GLU A 254 -11.71 0.05 -12.10
C GLU A 254 -10.36 -0.29 -12.76
N GLU A 255 -9.24 0.15 -12.17
CA GLU A 255 -7.89 -0.14 -12.69
C GLU A 255 -7.49 -1.62 -12.52
N GLU A 256 -8.02 -2.32 -11.52
CA GLU A 256 -7.75 -3.74 -11.33
C GLU A 256 -8.34 -4.59 -12.46
N ASP A 257 -9.55 -4.24 -12.92
CA ASP A 257 -10.19 -4.90 -14.08
C ASP A 257 -9.44 -4.61 -15.38
N VAL A 258 -9.07 -3.34 -15.61
CA VAL A 258 -8.26 -2.93 -16.79
C VAL A 258 -6.90 -3.64 -16.79
N ALA A 259 -6.27 -3.76 -15.63
CA ALA A 259 -4.98 -4.44 -15.50
C ALA A 259 -5.09 -5.95 -15.79
N ARG A 260 -6.18 -6.59 -15.38
CA ARG A 260 -6.46 -7.98 -15.73
C ARG A 260 -6.48 -8.20 -17.25
N ASP A 261 -7.20 -7.34 -17.96
CA ASP A 261 -7.29 -7.41 -19.42
C ASP A 261 -5.93 -7.15 -20.08
N ALA A 262 -5.17 -6.19 -19.57
CA ALA A 262 -3.81 -5.89 -20.06
C ALA A 262 -2.85 -7.07 -19.88
N ILE A 263 -2.90 -7.75 -18.73
CA ILE A 263 -2.11 -8.97 -18.47
C ILE A 263 -2.44 -10.06 -19.48
N VAL A 264 -3.72 -10.33 -19.72
CA VAL A 264 -4.16 -11.34 -20.69
C VAL A 264 -3.74 -10.97 -22.11
N ALA A 265 -3.90 -9.70 -22.49
CA ALA A 265 -3.49 -9.19 -23.79
C ALA A 265 -1.96 -9.31 -24.03
N ALA A 266 -1.16 -9.21 -22.98
CA ALA A 266 0.30 -9.42 -23.02
C ALA A 266 0.70 -10.92 -23.05
N GLY A 267 -0.26 -11.85 -23.06
CA GLY A 267 -0.02 -13.30 -23.03
C GLY A 267 0.19 -13.87 -21.62
N GLY A 268 -0.16 -13.13 -20.58
CA GLY A 268 -0.16 -13.59 -19.22
C GLY A 268 -1.28 -14.59 -18.94
N GLU A 269 -1.00 -15.52 -18.04
CA GLU A 269 -1.93 -16.55 -17.57
C GLU A 269 -2.40 -16.21 -16.16
N ILE A 270 -3.72 -16.04 -16.00
CA ILE A 270 -4.32 -15.71 -14.69
C ILE A 270 -4.87 -17.00 -14.06
N VAL A 271 -4.34 -17.31 -12.87
CA VAL A 271 -4.78 -18.42 -12.03
C VAL A 271 -5.72 -17.89 -10.95
N THR A 272 -6.96 -18.34 -10.96
CA THR A 272 -7.92 -18.08 -9.87
C THR A 272 -7.95 -19.27 -8.94
N LEU A 273 -7.60 -19.06 -7.67
CA LEU A 273 -7.61 -20.12 -6.68
C LEU A 273 -9.04 -20.58 -6.35
N THR A 274 -9.25 -21.87 -6.35
CA THR A 274 -10.47 -22.48 -5.79
C THR A 274 -10.50 -22.26 -4.26
N VAL A 275 -11.66 -22.47 -3.64
CA VAL A 275 -11.83 -22.38 -2.18
C VAL A 275 -10.83 -23.31 -1.45
N ASN A 276 -10.64 -24.54 -1.95
CA ASN A 276 -9.74 -25.51 -1.33
C ASN A 276 -8.26 -25.13 -1.51
N GLU A 277 -7.87 -24.62 -2.69
CA GLU A 277 -6.53 -24.14 -2.93
C GLU A 277 -6.22 -22.94 -2.02
N ARG A 278 -7.15 -21.96 -1.93
CA ARG A 278 -7.00 -20.81 -1.01
C ARG A 278 -6.87 -21.25 0.45
N ALA A 279 -7.65 -22.25 0.88
CA ALA A 279 -7.59 -22.78 2.24
C ALA A 279 -6.19 -23.34 2.58
N ALA A 280 -5.51 -23.99 1.62
CA ALA A 280 -4.16 -24.49 1.82
C ALA A 280 -3.14 -23.35 2.09
N PHE A 281 -3.28 -22.18 1.45
CA PHE A 281 -2.45 -21.02 1.75
C PHE A 281 -2.75 -20.45 3.14
N VAL A 282 -4.03 -20.33 3.53
CA VAL A 282 -4.43 -19.89 4.87
C VAL A 282 -3.86 -20.80 5.94
N ASP A 283 -3.93 -22.13 5.73
CA ASP A 283 -3.38 -23.10 6.68
C ASP A 283 -1.87 -23.01 6.81
N ALA A 284 -1.16 -22.79 5.71
CA ALA A 284 0.30 -22.66 5.71
C ALA A 284 0.80 -21.48 6.56
N VAL A 285 0.02 -20.40 6.67
CA VAL A 285 0.40 -19.20 7.42
C VAL A 285 -0.29 -19.07 8.78
N ARG A 286 -1.00 -20.10 9.25
CA ARG A 286 -1.75 -20.11 10.51
C ARG A 286 -0.91 -19.69 11.72
N SER A 287 0.35 -20.10 11.78
CA SER A 287 1.27 -19.77 12.85
C SER A 287 1.51 -18.26 13.01
N LEU A 288 1.43 -17.47 11.92
CA LEU A 288 1.54 -16.02 11.97
C LEU A 288 0.34 -15.42 12.71
N HIS A 289 -0.88 -15.88 12.41
CA HIS A 289 -2.09 -15.44 13.11
C HIS A 289 -2.06 -15.79 14.60
N GLU A 290 -1.56 -16.98 14.96
CA GLU A 290 -1.41 -17.38 16.37
C GLU A 290 -0.40 -16.50 17.11
N ALA A 291 0.73 -16.19 16.47
CA ALA A 291 1.74 -15.29 17.02
C ALA A 291 1.19 -13.85 17.14
N ALA A 292 0.49 -13.37 16.12
CA ALA A 292 -0.10 -12.04 16.10
C ALA A 292 -1.19 -11.86 17.15
N ARG A 293 -2.01 -12.89 17.44
CA ARG A 293 -3.02 -12.83 18.53
C ARG A 293 -2.38 -12.57 19.89
N ARG A 294 -1.19 -13.12 20.14
CA ARG A 294 -0.43 -12.86 21.36
C ARG A 294 0.22 -11.48 21.38
N ARG A 295 0.69 -11.01 20.21
CA ARG A 295 1.46 -9.77 20.09
C ARG A 295 0.56 -8.53 19.99
N PHE A 296 -0.60 -8.64 19.31
CA PHE A 296 -1.50 -7.55 19.00
C PHE A 296 -2.95 -7.80 19.48
N PRO A 297 -3.16 -8.16 20.77
CA PRO A 297 -4.51 -8.51 21.26
C PRO A 297 -5.50 -7.37 21.13
N GLN A 298 -5.06 -6.12 21.29
CA GLN A 298 -5.90 -4.93 21.13
C GLN A 298 -6.37 -4.75 19.68
N ALA A 299 -5.49 -4.94 18.70
CA ALA A 299 -5.87 -4.80 17.29
C ALA A 299 -6.89 -5.87 16.88
N PHE A 300 -6.75 -7.11 17.39
CA PHE A 300 -7.74 -8.17 17.17
C PHE A 300 -9.11 -7.88 17.81
N ALA A 301 -9.15 -7.22 18.99
CA ALA A 301 -10.40 -6.80 19.60
C ALA A 301 -11.11 -5.76 18.73
N LEU A 302 -10.38 -4.75 18.26
CA LEU A 302 -10.91 -3.67 17.41
C LEU A 302 -11.40 -4.17 16.04
N LEU A 303 -10.80 -5.25 15.51
CA LEU A 303 -11.25 -5.86 14.25
C LEU A 303 -12.65 -6.51 14.40
N LYS A 304 -12.94 -7.13 15.55
CA LYS A 304 -14.25 -7.75 15.81
C LYS A 304 -15.38 -6.74 15.96
N ASP A 305 -15.07 -5.55 16.48
CA ASP A 305 -16.07 -4.49 16.68
C ASP A 305 -16.43 -3.77 15.36
N SER A 306 -15.69 -4.07 14.28
CA SER A 306 -15.91 -3.51 12.94
C SER A 306 -16.71 -4.44 12.01
N SER A 307 -17.09 -5.65 12.49
CA SER A 307 -17.86 -6.68 11.75
C SER A 307 -19.36 -6.60 12.15
#